data_6e75e6e7a58c66d213f5b722d570bf0f
#
_entry.id   6e75e6e7a58c66d213f5b722d570bf0f
#
_cell.length_a   1.000
_cell.length_b   1.000
_cell.length_c   1.000
_cell.angle_alpha   90.00
_cell.angle_beta   90.00
_cell.angle_gamma   90.00
#
_symmetry.space_group_name_H-M   'P 1'
#
loop_
_entity.id
_entity.type
_entity.pdbx_description
1 polymer ?
#
loop_
_entity_poly.entity_id
_entity_poly.type
_entity_poly.pdbx_seq_one_letter_code
_entity_poly.pdbx_strand_id
1 'polypeptide(L)'
;DPALEHIDALAGVAFQAFPGQDHRAHITAHLNFLATNLVRNAPMVGAAIEKNCLEHISLMAQEQIEIEFRDELPQLAQMQQMAQQNPQLQQQAMMMQQKIESRKAVLVAEMMEEFMKEEKKITSQFDHDPVAKLRARELDIRAIDNEKKRQEAQEKLNLEKMRAMMNQGNVEDKLDQNEDLAELRADTSLEKQEMANQNRLTLAKMKPKTNGRSN
;
A
#
# COMPACT_ATOMS: atom_id res chain seq x y z
N ASP A 1 -7.21 -4.06 -18.46
CA ASP A 1 -6.34 -4.88 -19.34
C ASP A 1 -5.63 -5.90 -18.46
N PRO A 2 -5.84 -7.23 -18.68
CA PRO A 2 -5.26 -8.27 -17.83
C PRO A 2 -3.73 -8.21 -17.73
N ALA A 3 -3.04 -7.76 -18.77
CA ALA A 3 -1.59 -7.65 -18.74
C ALA A 3 -1.09 -6.59 -17.76
N LEU A 4 -1.80 -5.46 -17.62
CA LEU A 4 -1.49 -4.43 -16.62
C LEU A 4 -1.77 -4.95 -15.21
N GLU A 5 -2.86 -5.66 -15.01
CA GLU A 5 -3.23 -6.27 -13.73
C GLU A 5 -2.19 -7.32 -13.29
N HIS A 6 -1.60 -8.07 -14.23
CA HIS A 6 -0.48 -8.96 -13.93
C HIS A 6 0.78 -8.20 -13.46
N ILE A 7 1.06 -7.05 -14.08
CA ILE A 7 2.19 -6.17 -13.66
C ILE A 7 1.91 -5.61 -12.27
N ASP A 8 0.70 -5.16 -12.02
CA ASP A 8 0.28 -4.64 -10.72
C ASP A 8 0.39 -5.71 -9.62
N ALA A 9 -0.07 -6.94 -9.92
CA ALA A 9 0.06 -8.07 -9.01
C ALA A 9 1.54 -8.37 -8.66
N LEU A 10 2.42 -8.38 -9.67
CA LEU A 10 3.87 -8.55 -9.47
C LEU A 10 4.50 -7.40 -8.70
N ALA A 11 3.95 -6.20 -8.83
CA ALA A 11 4.39 -5.01 -8.11
C ALA A 11 3.82 -4.90 -6.68
N GLY A 12 2.87 -5.77 -6.31
CA GLY A 12 2.14 -5.66 -5.05
C GLY A 12 1.17 -4.46 -5.02
N VAL A 13 0.80 -3.94 -6.19
CA VAL A 13 -0.19 -2.87 -6.33
C VAL A 13 -1.58 -3.48 -6.36
N ALA A 14 -2.52 -2.88 -5.63
CA ALA A 14 -3.90 -3.34 -5.61
C ALA A 14 -4.60 -3.02 -6.94
N PHE A 15 -5.33 -3.98 -7.45
CA PHE A 15 -6.20 -3.87 -8.63
C PHE A 15 -7.52 -4.59 -8.34
N GLN A 16 -8.54 -4.28 -9.11
CA GLN A 16 -9.88 -4.84 -8.93
C GLN A 16 -10.62 -4.94 -10.27
N ALA A 17 -11.55 -5.89 -10.37
CA ALA A 17 -12.47 -5.97 -11.48
C ALA A 17 -13.55 -4.87 -11.38
N PHE A 18 -14.10 -4.44 -12.52
CA PHE A 18 -15.17 -3.46 -12.58
C PHE A 18 -16.20 -3.84 -13.67
N PRO A 19 -17.47 -3.41 -13.52
CA PRO A 19 -18.54 -3.73 -14.45
C PRO A 19 -18.22 -3.32 -15.90
N GLY A 20 -18.69 -4.13 -16.87
CA GLY A 20 -18.53 -3.85 -18.28
C GLY A 20 -17.19 -4.27 -18.88
N GLN A 21 -16.33 -4.93 -18.14
CA GLN A 21 -15.15 -5.60 -18.68
C GLN A 21 -15.55 -6.92 -19.37
N ASP A 22 -14.71 -7.41 -20.30
CA ASP A 22 -14.82 -8.80 -20.77
C ASP A 22 -14.31 -9.74 -19.70
N HIS A 23 -15.15 -10.04 -18.72
CA HIS A 23 -14.81 -10.86 -17.56
C HIS A 23 -14.26 -12.24 -17.94
N ARG A 24 -14.83 -12.88 -18.99
CA ARG A 24 -14.36 -14.20 -19.46
C ARG A 24 -12.95 -14.12 -20.03
N ALA A 25 -12.66 -13.11 -20.83
CA ALA A 25 -11.33 -12.91 -21.37
C ALA A 25 -10.30 -12.63 -20.26
N HIS A 26 -10.67 -11.81 -19.27
CA HIS A 26 -9.82 -11.53 -18.10
C HIS A 26 -9.53 -12.82 -17.31
N ILE A 27 -10.56 -13.59 -16.95
CA ILE A 27 -10.41 -14.86 -16.24
C ILE A 27 -9.48 -15.81 -17.00
N THR A 28 -9.68 -15.98 -18.32
CA THR A 28 -8.83 -16.84 -19.13
C THR A 28 -7.37 -16.37 -19.13
N ALA A 29 -7.11 -15.08 -19.25
CA ALA A 29 -5.77 -14.50 -19.17
C ALA A 29 -5.14 -14.73 -17.79
N HIS A 30 -5.90 -14.51 -16.71
CA HIS A 30 -5.45 -14.75 -15.34
C HIS A 30 -5.13 -16.23 -15.07
N LEU A 31 -5.96 -17.14 -15.54
CA LEU A 31 -5.71 -18.60 -15.43
C LEU A 31 -4.43 -19.01 -16.13
N ASN A 32 -4.16 -18.49 -17.34
CA ASN A 32 -2.91 -18.74 -18.04
C ASN A 32 -1.71 -18.18 -17.26
N PHE A 33 -1.85 -17.02 -16.64
CA PHE A 33 -0.80 -16.42 -15.81
C PHE A 33 -0.57 -17.22 -14.52
N LEU A 34 -1.63 -17.65 -13.83
CA LEU A 34 -1.56 -18.52 -12.64
C LEU A 34 -0.84 -19.84 -12.92
N ALA A 35 -0.98 -20.39 -14.13
CA ALA A 35 -0.34 -21.63 -14.52
C ALA A 35 1.18 -21.48 -14.71
N THR A 36 1.72 -20.27 -14.80
CA THR A 36 3.15 -20.03 -14.96
C THR A 36 3.94 -20.38 -13.70
N ASN A 37 5.19 -20.85 -13.87
CA ASN A 37 6.07 -21.11 -12.73
C ASN A 37 6.38 -19.83 -11.91
N LEU A 38 6.31 -18.67 -12.55
CA LEU A 38 6.48 -17.38 -11.89
C LEU A 38 5.47 -17.21 -10.75
N VAL A 39 4.20 -17.42 -11.05
CA VAL A 39 3.13 -17.24 -10.06
C VAL A 39 3.09 -18.40 -9.07
N ARG A 40 3.34 -19.63 -9.52
CA ARG A 40 3.44 -20.82 -8.64
C ARG A 40 4.50 -20.67 -7.56
N ASN A 41 5.59 -19.96 -7.85
CA ASN A 41 6.65 -19.65 -6.88
C ASN A 41 6.43 -18.34 -6.09
N ALA A 42 5.36 -17.61 -6.38
CA ALA A 42 5.00 -16.34 -5.76
C ALA A 42 3.56 -16.38 -5.19
N PRO A 43 3.32 -17.02 -4.04
CA PRO A 43 1.96 -17.27 -3.54
C PRO A 43 1.14 -16.01 -3.31
N MET A 44 1.78 -14.89 -2.96
CA MET A 44 1.08 -13.60 -2.80
C MET A 44 0.55 -13.07 -4.12
N VAL A 45 1.29 -13.25 -5.22
CA VAL A 45 0.86 -12.88 -6.58
C VAL A 45 -0.30 -13.78 -7.01
N GLY A 46 -0.17 -15.09 -6.78
CA GLY A 46 -1.24 -16.06 -7.04
C GLY A 46 -2.53 -15.66 -6.34
N ALA A 47 -2.48 -15.43 -5.04
CA ALA A 47 -3.64 -15.04 -4.25
C ALA A 47 -4.29 -13.72 -4.72
N ALA A 48 -3.50 -12.74 -5.17
CA ALA A 48 -4.03 -11.48 -5.71
C ALA A 48 -4.79 -11.70 -7.04
N ILE A 49 -4.24 -12.54 -7.94
CA ILE A 49 -4.88 -12.89 -9.21
C ILE A 49 -6.12 -13.76 -8.98
N GLU A 50 -6.07 -14.76 -8.10
CA GLU A 50 -7.24 -15.58 -7.74
C GLU A 50 -8.37 -14.72 -7.18
N LYS A 51 -8.06 -13.80 -6.27
CA LYS A 51 -9.04 -12.84 -5.75
C LYS A 51 -9.70 -12.04 -6.88
N ASN A 52 -8.92 -11.55 -7.84
CA ASN A 52 -9.46 -10.80 -8.96
C ASN A 52 -10.33 -11.68 -9.87
N CYS A 53 -9.97 -12.95 -10.10
CA CYS A 53 -10.85 -13.91 -10.79
C CYS A 53 -12.20 -14.05 -10.09
N LEU A 54 -12.23 -14.14 -8.76
CA LEU A 54 -13.47 -14.21 -7.98
C LEU A 54 -14.30 -12.93 -8.09
N GLU A 55 -13.67 -11.76 -8.16
CA GLU A 55 -14.34 -10.48 -8.42
C GLU A 55 -15.00 -10.49 -9.81
N HIS A 56 -14.30 -10.95 -10.86
CA HIS A 56 -14.86 -11.11 -12.19
C HIS A 56 -16.05 -12.07 -12.22
N ILE A 57 -15.97 -13.22 -11.55
CA ILE A 57 -17.07 -14.19 -11.43
C ILE A 57 -18.28 -13.54 -10.75
N SER A 58 -18.06 -12.79 -9.68
CA SER A 58 -19.13 -12.08 -8.97
C SER A 58 -19.83 -11.03 -9.84
N LEU A 59 -19.08 -10.29 -10.65
CA LEU A 59 -19.62 -9.30 -11.60
C LEU A 59 -20.37 -9.97 -12.74
N MET A 60 -19.84 -11.06 -13.31
CA MET A 60 -20.56 -11.85 -14.32
C MET A 60 -21.91 -12.34 -13.79
N ALA A 61 -21.93 -12.89 -12.57
CA ALA A 61 -23.17 -13.33 -11.95
C ALA A 61 -24.15 -12.16 -11.72
N GLN A 62 -23.63 -10.99 -11.34
CA GLN A 62 -24.44 -9.78 -11.19
C GLN A 62 -25.04 -9.32 -12.52
N GLU A 63 -24.23 -9.25 -13.58
CA GLU A 63 -24.67 -8.87 -14.92
C GLU A 63 -25.73 -9.86 -15.46
N GLN A 64 -25.55 -11.16 -15.20
CA GLN A 64 -26.52 -12.18 -15.58
C GLN A 64 -27.84 -12.02 -14.80
N ILE A 65 -27.79 -11.69 -13.51
CA ILE A 65 -29.00 -11.37 -12.72
C ILE A 65 -29.71 -10.14 -13.28
N GLU A 66 -28.99 -9.10 -13.69
CA GLU A 66 -29.59 -7.90 -14.29
C GLU A 66 -30.32 -8.20 -15.61
N ILE A 67 -29.81 -9.19 -16.36
CA ILE A 67 -30.46 -9.68 -17.57
C ILE A 67 -31.70 -10.53 -17.23
N GLU A 68 -31.55 -11.54 -16.36
CA GLU A 68 -32.60 -12.50 -16.01
C GLU A 68 -33.79 -11.82 -15.28
N PHE A 69 -33.50 -10.84 -14.41
CA PHE A 69 -34.49 -10.15 -13.58
C PHE A 69 -34.75 -8.69 -14.01
N ARG A 70 -34.50 -8.39 -15.26
CA ARG A 70 -34.56 -7.03 -15.80
C ARG A 70 -35.86 -6.29 -15.46
N ASP A 71 -37.01 -7.01 -15.53
CA ASP A 71 -38.32 -6.45 -15.25
C ASP A 71 -38.69 -6.47 -13.76
N GLU A 72 -38.12 -7.39 -13.00
CA GLU A 72 -38.42 -7.58 -11.58
C GLU A 72 -37.55 -6.65 -10.67
N LEU A 73 -36.34 -6.30 -11.08
CA LEU A 73 -35.46 -5.42 -10.30
C LEU A 73 -36.06 -4.01 -10.07
N PRO A 74 -36.64 -3.31 -11.07
CA PRO A 74 -37.29 -2.04 -10.83
C PRO A 74 -38.52 -2.18 -9.92
N GLN A 75 -39.27 -3.28 -10.04
CA GLN A 75 -40.42 -3.56 -9.19
C GLN A 75 -39.99 -3.78 -7.74
N LEU A 76 -38.89 -4.53 -7.53
CA LEU A 76 -38.34 -4.72 -6.21
C LEU A 76 -37.90 -3.39 -5.57
N ALA A 77 -37.23 -2.53 -6.32
CA ALA A 77 -36.82 -1.20 -5.84
C ALA A 77 -38.04 -0.34 -5.45
N GLN A 78 -39.13 -0.35 -6.29
CA GLN A 78 -40.36 0.34 -5.97
C GLN A 78 -41.06 -0.23 -4.74
N MET A 79 -41.16 -1.57 -4.63
CA MET A 79 -41.71 -2.23 -3.44
C MET A 79 -40.94 -1.90 -2.17
N GLN A 80 -39.63 -1.88 -2.23
CA GLN A 80 -38.78 -1.50 -1.09
C GLN A 80 -39.01 -0.07 -0.62
N GLN A 81 -39.21 0.89 -1.54
CA GLN A 81 -39.56 2.26 -1.19
C GLN A 81 -40.94 2.36 -0.51
N MET A 82 -41.95 1.60 -1.00
CA MET A 82 -43.31 1.62 -0.46
C MET A 82 -43.45 0.74 0.81
N ALA A 83 -42.54 -0.20 1.03
CA ALA A 83 -42.60 -1.15 2.13
C ALA A 83 -42.44 -0.50 3.51
N GLN A 84 -41.88 0.71 3.60
CA GLN A 84 -41.74 1.44 4.87
C GLN A 84 -43.09 1.71 5.56
N GLN A 85 -44.17 1.71 4.82
CA GLN A 85 -45.52 1.98 5.34
C GLN A 85 -46.51 0.80 5.21
N ASN A 86 -46.09 -0.31 4.61
CA ASN A 86 -46.97 -1.47 4.38
C ASN A 86 -46.27 -2.81 4.63
N PRO A 87 -46.60 -3.51 5.72
CA PRO A 87 -45.98 -4.80 6.09
C PRO A 87 -46.15 -5.90 5.01
N GLN A 88 -47.24 -5.90 4.24
CA GLN A 88 -47.42 -6.89 3.20
C GLN A 88 -46.45 -6.68 2.02
N LEU A 89 -46.21 -5.42 1.63
CA LEU A 89 -45.27 -5.08 0.58
C LEU A 89 -43.83 -5.40 1.06
N GLN A 90 -43.54 -5.19 2.33
CA GLN A 90 -42.25 -5.58 2.91
C GLN A 90 -41.99 -7.09 2.78
N GLN A 91 -42.99 -7.91 3.09
CA GLN A 91 -42.87 -9.37 2.97
C GLN A 91 -42.67 -9.79 1.50
N GLN A 92 -43.41 -9.18 0.55
CA GLN A 92 -43.25 -9.48 -0.85
C GLN A 92 -41.89 -9.04 -1.40
N ALA A 93 -41.38 -7.88 -0.99
CA ALA A 93 -40.05 -7.41 -1.36
C ALA A 93 -38.96 -8.34 -0.83
N MET A 94 -39.09 -8.81 0.42
CA MET A 94 -38.15 -9.78 1.00
C MET A 94 -38.15 -11.13 0.24
N MET A 95 -39.31 -11.65 -0.13
CA MET A 95 -39.39 -12.89 -0.90
C MET A 95 -38.77 -12.75 -2.30
N MET A 96 -39.02 -11.63 -2.98
CA MET A 96 -38.41 -11.34 -4.28
C MET A 96 -36.91 -11.16 -4.17
N GLN A 97 -36.42 -10.42 -3.18
CA GLN A 97 -34.99 -10.27 -2.91
C GLN A 97 -34.34 -11.64 -2.64
N GLN A 98 -34.95 -12.47 -1.79
CA GLN A 98 -34.45 -13.81 -1.50
C GLN A 98 -34.37 -14.69 -2.77
N LYS A 99 -35.36 -14.61 -3.66
CA LYS A 99 -35.36 -15.31 -4.95
C LYS A 99 -34.17 -14.89 -5.80
N ILE A 100 -33.93 -13.59 -5.92
CA ILE A 100 -32.82 -13.02 -6.70
C ILE A 100 -31.45 -13.42 -6.11
N GLU A 101 -31.29 -13.28 -4.78
CA GLU A 101 -30.05 -13.68 -4.08
C GLU A 101 -29.77 -15.18 -4.20
N SER A 102 -30.81 -16.01 -4.08
CA SER A 102 -30.68 -17.46 -4.27
C SER A 102 -30.23 -17.80 -5.69
N ARG A 103 -30.79 -17.14 -6.70
CA ARG A 103 -30.39 -17.34 -8.10
C ARG A 103 -28.96 -16.86 -8.34
N LYS A 104 -28.58 -15.72 -7.77
CA LYS A 104 -27.20 -15.21 -7.83
C LYS A 104 -26.21 -16.19 -7.24
N ALA A 105 -26.52 -16.78 -6.08
CA ALA A 105 -25.67 -17.79 -5.44
C ALA A 105 -25.51 -19.03 -6.34
N VAL A 106 -26.57 -19.49 -7.01
CA VAL A 106 -26.49 -20.60 -7.98
C VAL A 106 -25.60 -20.23 -9.17
N LEU A 107 -25.76 -19.04 -9.74
CA LEU A 107 -24.93 -18.58 -10.86
C LEU A 107 -23.46 -18.51 -10.48
N VAL A 108 -23.13 -17.97 -9.30
CA VAL A 108 -21.75 -17.94 -8.80
C VAL A 108 -21.21 -19.36 -8.67
N ALA A 109 -21.98 -20.31 -8.13
CA ALA A 109 -21.54 -21.69 -7.99
C ALA A 109 -21.29 -22.37 -9.35
N GLU A 110 -22.18 -22.17 -10.33
CA GLU A 110 -22.04 -22.66 -11.70
C GLU A 110 -20.76 -22.10 -12.37
N MET A 111 -20.54 -20.79 -12.27
CA MET A 111 -19.36 -20.11 -12.83
C MET A 111 -18.08 -20.55 -12.12
N MET A 112 -18.09 -20.75 -10.81
CA MET A 112 -16.97 -21.31 -10.05
C MET A 112 -16.61 -22.71 -10.50
N GLU A 113 -17.61 -23.56 -10.77
CA GLU A 113 -17.36 -24.93 -11.28
C GLU A 113 -16.70 -24.86 -12.67
N GLU A 114 -17.17 -23.99 -13.58
CA GLU A 114 -16.53 -23.74 -14.87
C GLU A 114 -15.08 -23.27 -14.71
N PHE A 115 -14.86 -22.29 -13.82
CA PHE A 115 -13.53 -21.77 -13.50
C PHE A 115 -12.56 -22.87 -13.06
N MET A 116 -12.97 -23.71 -12.11
CA MET A 116 -12.13 -24.81 -11.61
C MET A 116 -11.83 -25.86 -12.70
N LYS A 117 -12.78 -26.12 -13.61
CA LYS A 117 -12.56 -27.02 -14.76
C LYS A 117 -11.55 -26.44 -15.74
N GLU A 118 -11.67 -25.13 -16.03
CA GLU A 118 -10.77 -24.43 -16.96
C GLU A 118 -9.36 -24.32 -16.36
N GLU A 119 -9.24 -23.97 -15.09
CA GLU A 119 -7.97 -23.95 -14.34
C GLU A 119 -7.24 -25.29 -14.42
N LYS A 120 -7.95 -26.39 -14.12
CA LYS A 120 -7.38 -27.72 -14.20
C LYS A 120 -6.90 -28.08 -15.62
N LYS A 121 -7.68 -27.69 -16.63
CA LYS A 121 -7.35 -27.92 -18.04
C LYS A 121 -6.07 -27.14 -18.44
N ILE A 122 -6.01 -25.85 -18.13
CA ILE A 122 -4.87 -24.99 -18.43
C ILE A 122 -3.63 -25.49 -17.69
N THR A 123 -3.73 -25.79 -16.40
CA THR A 123 -2.63 -26.32 -15.60
C THR A 123 -2.10 -27.62 -16.18
N SER A 124 -2.97 -28.55 -16.60
CA SER A 124 -2.54 -29.82 -17.22
C SER A 124 -1.84 -29.62 -18.57
N GLN A 125 -2.29 -28.65 -19.38
CA GLN A 125 -1.64 -28.30 -20.65
C GLN A 125 -0.22 -27.73 -20.41
N PHE A 126 -0.06 -26.84 -19.44
CA PHE A 126 1.26 -26.30 -19.08
C PHE A 126 2.22 -27.40 -18.59
N ASP A 127 1.73 -28.38 -17.88
CA ASP A 127 2.56 -29.49 -17.40
C ASP A 127 3.03 -30.44 -18.53
N HIS A 128 2.33 -30.46 -19.65
CA HIS A 128 2.66 -31.34 -20.80
C HIS A 128 3.32 -30.62 -21.99
N ASP A 129 3.25 -29.27 -22.06
CA ASP A 129 3.85 -28.52 -23.16
C ASP A 129 5.32 -28.13 -22.86
N PRO A 130 6.31 -28.72 -23.62
CA PRO A 130 7.72 -28.39 -23.42
C PRO A 130 8.04 -26.91 -23.75
N VAL A 131 7.33 -26.32 -24.71
CA VAL A 131 7.55 -24.94 -25.14
C VAL A 131 7.00 -23.97 -24.07
N ALA A 132 5.83 -24.29 -23.52
CA ALA A 132 5.28 -23.55 -22.40
C ALA A 132 6.20 -23.62 -21.17
N LYS A 133 6.78 -24.80 -20.88
CA LYS A 133 7.80 -24.96 -19.82
C LYS A 133 9.05 -24.11 -20.05
N LEU A 134 9.53 -24.01 -21.27
CA LEU A 134 10.70 -23.19 -21.60
C LEU A 134 10.38 -21.69 -21.46
N ARG A 135 9.22 -21.24 -21.96
CA ARG A 135 8.77 -19.85 -21.80
C ARG A 135 8.52 -19.50 -20.34
N ALA A 136 7.92 -20.40 -19.58
CA ALA A 136 7.73 -20.22 -18.15
C ALA A 136 9.07 -20.04 -17.41
N ARG A 137 10.08 -20.90 -17.72
CA ARG A 137 11.43 -20.77 -17.17
C ARG A 137 12.10 -19.44 -17.54
N GLU A 138 11.92 -18.97 -18.75
CA GLU A 138 12.46 -17.68 -19.18
C GLU A 138 11.82 -16.51 -18.40
N LEU A 139 10.51 -16.57 -18.17
CA LEU A 139 9.79 -15.60 -17.36
C LEU A 139 10.23 -15.65 -15.88
N ASP A 140 10.42 -16.86 -15.34
CA ASP A 140 10.92 -17.06 -13.97
C ASP A 140 12.32 -16.43 -13.80
N ILE A 141 13.22 -16.65 -14.74
CA ILE A 141 14.57 -16.06 -14.71
C ILE A 141 14.49 -14.53 -14.73
N ARG A 142 13.68 -13.97 -15.61
CA ARG A 142 13.49 -12.50 -15.68
C ARG A 142 12.88 -11.93 -14.42
N ALA A 143 11.96 -12.67 -13.78
CA ALA A 143 11.34 -12.24 -12.53
C ALA A 143 12.34 -12.26 -11.37
N ILE A 144 13.15 -13.33 -11.27
CA ILE A 144 14.22 -13.43 -10.27
C ILE A 144 15.23 -12.30 -10.45
N ASP A 145 15.62 -11.99 -11.69
CA ASP A 145 16.53 -10.88 -11.99
C ASP A 145 15.94 -9.52 -11.60
N ASN A 146 14.64 -9.33 -11.85
CA ASN A 146 13.95 -8.09 -11.46
C ASN A 146 13.81 -7.97 -9.95
N GLU A 147 13.48 -9.06 -9.26
CA GLU A 147 13.40 -9.08 -7.80
C GLU A 147 14.77 -8.79 -7.16
N LYS A 148 15.85 -9.40 -7.68
CA LYS A 148 17.20 -9.12 -7.24
C LYS A 148 17.58 -7.65 -7.43
N LYS A 149 17.26 -7.07 -8.58
CA LYS A 149 17.49 -5.64 -8.84
C LYS A 149 16.69 -4.74 -7.87
N ARG A 150 15.46 -5.13 -7.54
CA ARG A 150 14.64 -4.41 -6.54
C ARG A 150 15.25 -4.49 -5.15
N GLN A 151 15.70 -5.67 -4.71
CA GLN A 151 16.37 -5.85 -3.43
C GLN A 151 17.65 -5.02 -3.36
N GLU A 152 18.49 -5.07 -4.39
CA GLU A 152 19.70 -4.24 -4.48
C GLU A 152 19.39 -2.73 -4.44
N ALA A 153 18.32 -2.29 -5.12
CA ALA A 153 17.89 -0.89 -5.09
C ALA A 153 17.38 -0.48 -3.69
N GLN A 154 16.63 -1.36 -3.03
CA GLN A 154 16.13 -1.14 -1.69
C GLN A 154 17.27 -1.11 -0.65
N GLU A 155 18.25 -2.00 -0.77
CA GLU A 155 19.44 -1.99 0.07
C GLU A 155 20.25 -0.71 -0.09
N LYS A 156 20.45 -0.24 -1.33
CA LYS A 156 21.10 1.04 -1.62
C LYS A 156 20.35 2.21 -0.98
N LEU A 157 19.03 2.24 -1.12
CA LEU A 157 18.20 3.28 -0.52
C LEU A 157 18.27 3.25 1.02
N ASN A 158 18.26 2.07 1.62
CA ASN A 158 18.39 1.92 3.06
C ASN A 158 19.79 2.36 3.54
N LEU A 159 20.84 2.05 2.77
CA LEU A 159 22.20 2.49 3.07
C LEU A 159 22.33 4.01 2.96
N GLU A 160 21.72 4.64 1.95
CA GLU A 160 21.68 6.10 1.83
C GLU A 160 20.92 6.76 2.98
N LYS A 161 19.76 6.21 3.37
CA LYS A 161 19.01 6.70 4.53
C LYS A 161 19.83 6.59 5.82
N MET A 162 20.51 5.46 6.02
CA MET A 162 21.37 5.27 7.18
C MET A 162 22.55 6.26 7.21
N ARG A 163 23.19 6.52 6.05
CA ARG A 163 24.25 7.55 5.93
C ARG A 163 23.71 8.96 6.18
N ALA A 164 22.51 9.28 5.69
CA ALA A 164 21.88 10.56 5.94
C ALA A 164 21.57 10.76 7.42
N MET A 165 21.05 9.76 8.11
CA MET A 165 20.81 9.79 9.57
C MET A 165 22.10 9.95 10.37
N MET A 166 23.17 9.22 10.01
CA MET A 166 24.49 9.37 10.67
C MET A 166 25.08 10.76 10.45
N ASN A 167 24.91 11.34 9.26
CA ASN A 167 25.38 12.71 8.98
C ASN A 167 24.56 13.75 9.75
N GLN A 168 23.26 13.55 9.91
CA GLN A 168 22.39 14.43 10.68
C GLN A 168 22.76 14.39 12.17
N GLY A 169 22.95 13.20 12.76
CA GLY A 169 23.43 13.06 14.13
C GLY A 169 24.79 13.74 14.35
N ASN A 170 25.74 13.58 13.41
CA ASN A 170 27.03 14.27 13.50
C ASN A 170 26.93 15.81 13.39
N VAL A 171 25.88 16.33 12.76
CA VAL A 171 25.64 17.78 12.69
C VAL A 171 25.02 18.28 13.98
N GLU A 172 24.08 17.53 14.56
CA GLU A 172 23.46 17.82 15.86
C GLU A 172 24.52 17.82 16.98
N ASP A 173 25.36 16.77 17.05
CA ASP A 173 26.47 16.70 18.02
C ASP A 173 27.44 17.88 17.91
N LYS A 174 27.71 18.37 16.69
CA LYS A 174 28.55 19.56 16.47
C LYS A 174 27.86 20.85 16.85
N LEU A 175 26.55 20.95 16.70
CA LEU A 175 25.79 22.12 17.13
C LEU A 175 25.77 22.21 18.66
N ASP A 176 25.49 21.10 19.35
CA ASP A 176 25.50 21.03 20.82
C ASP A 176 26.89 21.39 21.37
N GLN A 177 27.96 20.84 20.79
CA GLN A 177 29.34 21.20 21.19
C GLN A 177 29.67 22.67 20.96
N ASN A 178 29.12 23.29 19.92
CA ASN A 178 29.33 24.72 19.65
C ASN A 178 28.52 25.60 20.61
N GLU A 179 27.31 25.19 21.02
CA GLU A 179 26.52 25.87 22.04
C GLU A 179 27.23 25.80 23.40
N ASP A 180 27.68 24.61 23.81
CA ASP A 180 28.45 24.45 25.06
C ASP A 180 29.73 25.31 25.10
N LEU A 181 30.45 25.39 23.98
CA LEU A 181 31.61 26.24 23.83
C LEU A 181 31.27 27.75 23.85
N ALA A 182 30.10 28.13 23.34
CA ALA A 182 29.65 29.52 23.39
C ALA A 182 29.23 29.92 24.79
N GLU A 183 28.54 29.06 25.55
CA GLU A 183 28.22 29.27 26.97
C GLU A 183 29.50 29.38 27.82
N LEU A 184 30.45 28.48 27.65
CA LEU A 184 31.71 28.54 28.39
C LEU A 184 32.50 29.83 28.13
N ARG A 185 32.46 30.34 26.88
CA ARG A 185 33.07 31.63 26.50
C ARG A 185 32.33 32.83 27.10
N ALA A 186 31.01 32.77 27.17
CA ALA A 186 30.21 33.81 27.82
C ALA A 186 30.51 33.89 29.33
N ASP A 187 30.52 32.76 30.03
CA ASP A 187 30.81 32.67 31.44
C ASP A 187 32.24 33.18 31.77
N THR A 188 33.25 32.73 30.98
CA THR A 188 34.60 33.25 31.19
C THR A 188 34.75 34.74 30.88
N SER A 189 33.93 35.30 30.00
CA SER A 189 33.90 36.74 29.73
C SER A 189 33.28 37.54 30.86
N LEU A 190 32.22 37.01 31.48
CA LEU A 190 31.54 37.58 32.63
C LEU A 190 32.47 37.58 33.87
N GLU A 191 33.15 36.45 34.16
CA GLU A 191 34.11 36.38 35.23
C GLU A 191 35.26 37.40 35.09
N LYS A 192 35.78 37.57 33.85
CA LYS A 192 36.80 38.58 33.55
C LYS A 192 36.30 39.99 33.79
N GLN A 193 35.05 40.24 33.42
CA GLN A 193 34.40 41.56 33.61
C GLN A 193 34.18 41.86 35.09
N GLU A 194 33.77 40.85 35.89
CA GLU A 194 33.60 40.97 37.33
C GLU A 194 34.92 41.22 38.05
N MET A 195 35.98 40.47 37.68
CA MET A 195 37.32 40.69 38.21
C MET A 195 37.87 42.08 37.87
N ALA A 196 37.63 42.55 36.65
CA ALA A 196 38.01 43.91 36.24
C ALA A 196 37.28 44.98 37.03
N ASN A 197 35.99 44.79 37.30
CA ASN A 197 35.18 45.68 38.11
C ASN A 197 35.61 45.67 39.61
N GLN A 198 35.89 44.50 40.16
CA GLN A 198 36.43 44.36 41.52
C GLN A 198 37.79 45.08 41.67
N ASN A 199 38.68 44.89 40.67
CA ASN A 199 39.98 45.60 40.67
C ASN A 199 39.79 47.11 40.56
N ARG A 200 38.86 47.60 39.75
CA ARG A 200 38.53 49.03 39.67
C ARG A 200 38.03 49.58 41.01
N LEU A 201 37.15 48.84 41.70
CA LEU A 201 36.61 49.21 43.01
C LEU A 201 37.70 49.25 44.10
N THR A 202 38.62 48.29 44.06
CA THR A 202 39.75 48.22 44.99
C THR A 202 40.73 49.37 44.75
N LEU A 203 41.04 49.70 43.51
CA LEU A 203 41.88 50.84 43.14
C LEU A 203 41.22 52.17 43.49
N ALA A 204 39.88 52.28 43.38
CA ALA A 204 39.16 53.49 43.79
C ALA A 204 39.15 53.71 45.30
N LYS A 205 39.15 52.65 46.08
CA LYS A 205 39.29 52.70 47.55
C LYS A 205 40.70 53.02 48.03
N MET A 206 41.71 52.75 47.23
CA MET A 206 43.14 53.02 47.54
C MET A 206 43.61 54.43 47.18
N LYS A 207 42.81 55.24 46.45
CA LYS A 207 43.19 56.64 46.18
C LYS A 207 43.17 57.46 47.48
N PRO A 208 44.24 58.06 47.87
CA PRO A 208 44.26 58.91 49.06
C PRO A 208 43.34 60.13 48.90
N LYS A 209 42.52 60.40 49.93
CA LYS A 209 41.78 61.64 50.01
C LYS A 209 42.76 62.82 50.03
N THR A 210 42.91 63.49 48.92
CA THR A 210 43.63 64.78 48.91
C THR A 210 42.77 65.77 49.69
N ASN A 211 43.22 66.10 50.93
CA ASN A 211 42.66 67.21 51.70
C ASN A 211 42.93 68.53 50.91
N GLY A 212 41.90 69.10 50.35
CA GLY A 212 41.99 70.47 49.88
C GLY A 212 42.17 71.40 51.07
N ARG A 213 43.30 72.01 51.19
CA ARG A 213 43.53 73.23 51.98
C ARG A 213 43.34 74.39 51.06
N SER A 214 42.31 75.18 51.40
CA SER A 214 42.08 76.53 50.93
C SER A 214 43.23 77.42 51.42
N ASN A 215 43.65 78.31 50.56
CA ASN A 215 43.94 79.72 50.91
C ASN A 215 43.46 80.57 49.72
#